data_893f87d205ecb772cf4fe1328dcb2636
#
_entry.id   893f87d205ecb772cf4fe1328dcb2636
#
_cell.length_a   1.000
_cell.length_b   1.000
_cell.length_c   1.000
_cell.angle_alpha   90.00
_cell.angle_beta   90.00
_cell.angle_gamma   90.00
#
_symmetry.space_group_name_H-M   'P 1'
#
loop_
_entity.id
_entity.type
_entity.pdbx_description
1 polymer ?
#
loop_
_entity_poly.entity_id
_entity_poly.type
_entity_poly.pdbx_seq_one_letter_code
_entity_poly.pdbx_strand_id
1 'polypeptide(L)'
;MLNQAIARELQVSIQYMWQHVQRKGIEHYTASEDLKKIAIVEMKHTEKIAERLWYLGGRPTIQPSPISVGNMLQEMVEFDVKAELEAISMYKEIIELATKEGDVATKEMFEEIEAEEEEHHDFFSSLLEK
;
A
#
# COMPACT_ATOMS: atom_id res chain seq x y z
N MET A 1 -15.91 -2.18 -0.44
CA MET A 1 -14.53 -2.67 -0.62
C MET A 1 -13.52 -1.60 -1.02
N LEU A 2 -13.90 -0.65 -1.87
CA LEU A 2 -12.96 0.41 -2.26
C LEU A 2 -12.52 1.26 -1.08
N ASN A 3 -13.40 1.52 -0.13
CA ASN A 3 -13.02 2.25 1.09
C ASN A 3 -12.06 1.46 1.98
N GLN A 4 -12.14 0.15 1.97
CA GLN A 4 -11.16 -0.67 2.69
C GLN A 4 -9.78 -0.53 2.05
N ALA A 5 -9.73 -0.50 0.71
CA ALA A 5 -8.49 -0.27 -0.02
C ALA A 5 -7.92 1.12 0.28
N ILE A 6 -8.77 2.15 0.28
CA ILE A 6 -8.36 3.52 0.60
C ILE A 6 -7.79 3.59 2.02
N ALA A 7 -8.48 2.98 2.99
CA ALA A 7 -8.02 2.97 4.38
C ALA A 7 -6.65 2.32 4.51
N ARG A 8 -6.43 1.21 3.78
CA ARG A 8 -5.14 0.53 3.78
C ARG A 8 -4.06 1.40 3.12
N GLU A 9 -4.37 2.04 1.99
CA GLU A 9 -3.40 2.89 1.30
C GLU A 9 -3.01 4.11 2.14
N LEU A 10 -3.98 4.69 2.86
CA LEU A 10 -3.69 5.77 3.80
C LEU A 10 -2.79 5.27 4.94
N GLN A 11 -3.07 4.08 5.46
CA GLN A 11 -2.26 3.46 6.51
C GLN A 11 -0.80 3.37 6.09
N VAL A 12 -0.53 2.77 4.94
CA VAL A 12 0.86 2.53 4.54
C VAL A 12 1.55 3.77 4.01
N SER A 13 0.81 4.73 3.47
CA SER A 13 1.39 6.02 3.09
C SER A 13 2.02 6.70 4.32
N ILE A 14 1.32 6.66 5.44
CA ILE A 14 1.81 7.22 6.70
C ILE A 14 2.90 6.31 7.29
N GLN A 15 2.65 5.02 7.34
CA GLN A 15 3.56 4.03 7.93
C GLN A 15 4.95 4.09 7.29
N TYR A 16 5.01 4.02 5.97
CA TYR A 16 6.28 4.02 5.25
C TYR A 16 6.98 5.38 5.32
N MET A 17 6.20 6.48 5.30
CA MET A 17 6.79 7.80 5.41
C MET A 17 7.39 8.03 6.79
N TRP A 18 6.72 7.61 7.87
CA TRP A 18 7.26 7.71 9.23
C TRP A 18 8.47 6.81 9.42
N GLN A 19 8.45 5.61 8.82
CA GLN A 19 9.62 4.73 8.82
C GLN A 19 10.80 5.38 8.11
N HIS A 20 10.54 6.03 6.98
CA HIS A 20 11.55 6.81 6.27
C HIS A 20 12.17 7.87 7.19
N VAL A 21 11.34 8.62 7.90
CA VAL A 21 11.80 9.68 8.79
C VAL A 21 12.67 9.11 9.92
N GLN A 22 12.29 7.96 10.47
CA GLN A 22 12.99 7.36 11.60
C GLN A 22 14.31 6.70 11.21
N ARG A 23 14.50 6.35 9.95
CA ARG A 23 15.69 5.63 9.47
C ARG A 23 16.59 6.47 8.57
N LYS A 24 16.76 7.73 8.93
CA LYS A 24 17.72 8.60 8.25
C LYS A 24 19.10 8.35 8.85
N GLY A 25 20.05 7.96 8.06
CA GLY A 25 21.40 7.71 8.51
C GLY A 25 22.11 6.91 7.43
N ILE A 26 23.43 6.93 7.48
CA ILE A 26 24.23 6.31 6.43
C ILE A 26 23.93 4.80 6.30
N GLU A 27 23.79 4.11 7.42
CA GLU A 27 23.56 2.66 7.42
C GLU A 27 22.25 2.25 6.73
N HIS A 28 21.23 3.10 6.82
CA HIS A 28 19.91 2.77 6.32
C HIS A 28 19.45 3.73 5.23
N TYR A 29 20.39 4.48 4.65
CA TYR A 29 20.03 5.54 3.70
C TYR A 29 19.23 5.03 2.50
N THR A 30 19.71 3.95 1.89
CA THR A 30 19.03 3.39 0.70
C THR A 30 17.63 2.90 1.04
N ALA A 31 17.50 2.15 2.13
CA ALA A 31 16.19 1.65 2.57
C ALA A 31 15.26 2.81 2.93
N SER A 32 15.80 3.85 3.59
CA SER A 32 15.02 5.03 3.95
C SER A 32 14.48 5.76 2.73
N GLU A 33 15.30 5.92 1.69
CA GLU A 33 14.86 6.58 0.45
C GLU A 33 13.86 5.73 -0.32
N ASP A 34 14.03 4.42 -0.33
CA ASP A 34 13.06 3.52 -0.95
C ASP A 34 11.73 3.54 -0.23
N LEU A 35 11.73 3.61 1.11
CA LEU A 35 10.51 3.76 1.91
C LEU A 35 9.74 5.02 1.51
N LYS A 36 10.46 6.13 1.33
CA LYS A 36 9.83 7.38 0.89
C LYS A 36 9.20 7.24 -0.49
N LYS A 37 9.92 6.64 -1.42
CA LYS A 37 9.39 6.44 -2.79
C LYS A 37 8.14 5.58 -2.79
N ILE A 38 8.15 4.50 -2.01
CA ILE A 38 7.01 3.61 -1.91
C ILE A 38 5.83 4.33 -1.24
N ALA A 39 6.08 5.11 -0.19
CA ALA A 39 5.02 5.90 0.47
C ALA A 39 4.32 6.83 -0.53
N ILE A 40 5.09 7.46 -1.41
CA ILE A 40 4.54 8.35 -2.44
C ILE A 40 3.69 7.56 -3.44
N VAL A 41 4.14 6.38 -3.86
CA VAL A 41 3.37 5.51 -4.75
C VAL A 41 2.04 5.14 -4.10
N GLU A 42 2.06 4.78 -2.81
CA GLU A 42 0.85 4.41 -2.09
C GLU A 42 -0.12 5.60 -2.00
N MET A 43 0.39 6.81 -1.84
CA MET A 43 -0.47 7.99 -1.83
C MET A 43 -1.11 8.25 -3.21
N LYS A 44 -0.38 7.96 -4.27
CA LYS A 44 -0.93 8.04 -5.63
C LYS A 44 -2.01 6.98 -5.85
N HIS A 45 -1.83 5.77 -5.28
CA HIS A 45 -2.88 4.75 -5.29
C HIS A 45 -4.13 5.25 -4.58
N THR A 46 -3.94 5.89 -3.42
CA THR A 46 -5.05 6.46 -2.65
C THR A 46 -5.87 7.40 -3.52
N GLU A 47 -5.19 8.31 -4.23
CA GLU A 47 -5.86 9.28 -5.10
C GLU A 47 -6.66 8.58 -6.21
N LYS A 48 -6.04 7.63 -6.88
CA LYS A 48 -6.70 6.88 -7.97
C LYS A 48 -7.95 6.15 -7.49
N ILE A 49 -7.83 5.45 -6.37
CA ILE A 49 -8.96 4.67 -5.84
C ILE A 49 -10.07 5.60 -5.38
N ALA A 50 -9.71 6.72 -4.73
CA ALA A 50 -10.70 7.70 -4.28
C ALA A 50 -11.44 8.33 -5.45
N GLU A 51 -10.73 8.66 -6.53
CA GLU A 51 -11.37 9.20 -7.74
C GLU A 51 -12.35 8.20 -8.35
N ARG A 52 -11.96 6.93 -8.39
CA ARG A 52 -12.85 5.88 -8.91
C ARG A 52 -14.10 5.72 -8.05
N LEU A 53 -13.90 5.70 -6.71
CA LEU A 53 -15.02 5.57 -5.79
C LEU A 53 -15.98 6.75 -5.92
N TRP A 54 -15.45 7.96 -6.04
CA TRP A 54 -16.27 9.16 -6.23
C TRP A 54 -17.07 9.09 -7.52
N TYR A 55 -16.45 8.65 -8.61
CA TYR A 55 -17.13 8.44 -9.88
C TYR A 55 -18.30 7.45 -9.74
N LEU A 56 -18.13 6.41 -8.94
CA LEU A 56 -19.15 5.39 -8.72
C LEU A 56 -20.22 5.83 -7.71
N GLY A 57 -20.13 7.05 -7.18
CA GLY A 57 -21.13 7.62 -6.29
C GLY A 57 -20.84 7.41 -4.81
N GLY A 58 -19.67 6.87 -4.46
CA GLY A 58 -19.29 6.69 -3.07
C GLY A 58 -18.49 7.86 -2.53
N ARG A 59 -18.28 7.87 -1.22
CA ARG A 59 -17.51 8.91 -0.54
C ARG A 59 -16.25 8.28 0.08
N PRO A 60 -15.04 8.76 -0.31
CA PRO A 60 -13.81 8.19 0.24
C PRO A 60 -13.70 8.38 1.75
N THR A 61 -13.23 7.35 2.44
CA THR A 61 -13.00 7.40 3.88
C THR A 61 -11.84 8.34 4.22
N ILE A 62 -11.92 8.95 5.42
CA ILE A 62 -10.82 9.74 5.95
C ILE A 62 -10.08 8.99 7.06
N GLN A 63 -10.48 7.76 7.32
CA GLN A 63 -9.93 6.97 8.43
C GLN A 63 -8.98 5.89 7.89
N PRO A 64 -7.66 5.99 8.18
CA PRO A 64 -6.73 4.93 7.78
C PRO A 64 -6.96 3.67 8.60
N SER A 65 -6.55 2.53 8.06
CA SER A 65 -6.45 1.30 8.84
C SER A 65 -5.37 1.46 9.91
N PRO A 66 -5.35 0.60 10.95
CA PRO A 66 -4.35 0.73 12.02
C PRO A 66 -2.93 0.76 11.50
N ILE A 67 -2.16 1.73 11.97
CA ILE A 67 -0.79 1.98 11.52
C ILE A 67 0.18 1.35 12.51
N SER A 68 1.16 0.60 12.00
CA SER A 68 2.22 -0.01 12.80
C SER A 68 3.56 0.39 12.21
N VAL A 69 4.25 1.32 12.85
CA VAL A 69 5.53 1.83 12.35
C VAL A 69 6.69 0.93 12.79
N GLY A 70 6.74 0.56 14.05
CA GLY A 70 7.84 -0.23 14.61
C GLY A 70 8.99 0.65 15.10
N ASN A 71 9.96 0.04 15.74
CA ASN A 71 11.13 0.75 16.30
C ASN A 71 12.45 0.33 15.67
N MET A 72 12.63 -0.97 15.42
CA MET A 72 13.85 -1.51 14.81
C MET A 72 13.57 -1.81 13.35
N LEU A 73 14.59 -1.70 12.50
CA LEU A 73 14.44 -1.91 11.07
C LEU A 73 13.78 -3.27 10.75
N GLN A 74 14.21 -4.33 11.41
CA GLN A 74 13.64 -5.65 11.18
C GLN A 74 12.15 -5.68 11.50
N GLU A 75 11.74 -5.10 12.62
CA GLU A 75 10.33 -5.02 13.00
C GLU A 75 9.52 -4.21 12.00
N MET A 76 10.07 -3.07 11.57
CA MET A 76 9.43 -2.22 10.57
C MET A 76 9.15 -3.00 9.29
N VAL A 77 10.17 -3.71 8.80
CA VAL A 77 10.05 -4.47 7.56
C VAL A 77 9.07 -5.62 7.70
N GLU A 78 9.01 -6.27 8.86
CA GLU A 78 8.04 -7.33 9.12
C GLU A 78 6.61 -6.79 9.06
N PHE A 79 6.35 -5.62 9.63
CA PHE A 79 5.05 -4.96 9.50
C PHE A 79 4.73 -4.64 8.04
N ASP A 80 5.74 -4.20 7.29
CA ASP A 80 5.56 -3.81 5.89
C ASP A 80 5.26 -5.02 5.00
N VAL A 81 5.97 -6.14 5.21
CA VAL A 81 5.69 -7.39 4.50
C VAL A 81 4.25 -7.84 4.76
N LYS A 82 3.83 -7.78 6.01
CA LYS A 82 2.47 -8.17 6.38
C LYS A 82 1.43 -7.26 5.70
N ALA A 83 1.67 -5.95 5.72
CA ALA A 83 0.76 -4.98 5.11
C ALA A 83 0.62 -5.22 3.62
N GLU A 84 1.73 -5.53 2.92
CA GLU A 84 1.68 -5.81 1.49
C GLU A 84 0.93 -7.11 1.18
N LEU A 85 1.15 -8.17 1.98
CA LEU A 85 0.43 -9.44 1.78
C LEU A 85 -1.07 -9.26 1.97
N GLU A 86 -1.48 -8.50 2.97
CA GLU A 86 -2.91 -8.22 3.21
C GLU A 86 -3.50 -7.45 2.03
N ALA A 87 -2.77 -6.48 1.49
CA ALA A 87 -3.22 -5.71 0.34
C ALA A 87 -3.35 -6.58 -0.90
N ILE A 88 -2.36 -7.41 -1.17
CA ILE A 88 -2.38 -8.31 -2.33
C ILE A 88 -3.62 -9.19 -2.28
N SER A 89 -3.93 -9.77 -1.12
CA SER A 89 -5.11 -10.60 -0.94
C SER A 89 -6.40 -9.80 -1.18
N MET A 90 -6.50 -8.62 -0.58
CA MET A 90 -7.67 -7.75 -0.72
C MET A 90 -7.88 -7.33 -2.18
N TYR A 91 -6.81 -6.96 -2.85
CA TYR A 91 -6.90 -6.43 -4.22
C TYR A 91 -7.26 -7.52 -5.22
N LYS A 92 -6.83 -8.75 -4.99
CA LYS A 92 -7.29 -9.89 -5.79
C LYS A 92 -8.78 -10.11 -5.64
N GLU A 93 -9.33 -9.95 -4.43
CA GLU A 93 -10.78 -10.03 -4.21
C GLU A 93 -11.52 -8.91 -4.94
N ILE A 94 -10.96 -7.70 -4.95
CA ILE A 94 -11.57 -6.57 -5.67
C ILE A 94 -11.57 -6.86 -7.18
N ILE A 95 -10.49 -7.42 -7.70
CA ILE A 95 -10.40 -7.79 -9.12
C ILE A 95 -11.47 -8.82 -9.47
N GLU A 96 -11.66 -9.83 -8.63
CA GLU A 96 -12.71 -10.83 -8.85
C GLU A 96 -14.10 -10.23 -8.87
N LEU A 97 -14.38 -9.37 -7.88
CA LEU A 97 -15.68 -8.70 -7.78
C LEU A 97 -15.93 -7.79 -9.00
N ALA A 98 -14.94 -7.00 -9.39
CA ALA A 98 -15.05 -6.13 -10.54
C ALA A 98 -15.31 -6.93 -11.82
N THR A 99 -14.67 -8.10 -11.94
CA THR A 99 -14.88 -8.99 -13.09
C THR A 99 -16.32 -9.47 -13.13
N LYS A 100 -16.87 -9.88 -12.00
CA LYS A 100 -18.26 -10.35 -11.91
C LYS A 100 -19.25 -9.24 -12.25
N GLU A 101 -18.97 -8.01 -11.81
CA GLU A 101 -19.84 -6.87 -12.05
C GLU A 101 -19.67 -6.27 -13.45
N GLY A 102 -18.69 -6.74 -14.21
CA GLY A 102 -18.39 -6.17 -15.52
C GLY A 102 -17.74 -4.79 -15.44
N ASP A 103 -17.14 -4.43 -14.31
CA ASP A 103 -16.50 -3.13 -14.12
C ASP A 103 -15.04 -3.22 -14.58
N VAL A 104 -14.84 -3.07 -15.89
CA VAL A 104 -13.54 -3.20 -16.54
C VAL A 104 -12.54 -2.16 -16.01
N ALA A 105 -12.98 -0.92 -15.81
CA ALA A 105 -12.08 0.15 -15.39
C ALA A 105 -11.52 -0.12 -13.98
N THR A 106 -12.37 -0.54 -13.05
CA THR A 106 -11.90 -0.89 -11.70
C THR A 106 -10.96 -2.11 -11.75
N LYS A 107 -11.32 -3.10 -12.54
CA LYS A 107 -10.50 -4.30 -12.71
C LYS A 107 -9.09 -3.95 -13.20
N GLU A 108 -8.99 -3.18 -14.28
CA GLU A 108 -7.70 -2.78 -14.84
C GLU A 108 -6.87 -1.97 -13.85
N MET A 109 -7.51 -1.04 -13.15
CA MET A 109 -6.83 -0.22 -12.16
C MET A 109 -6.23 -1.06 -11.05
N PHE A 110 -7.00 -2.01 -10.52
CA PHE A 110 -6.50 -2.86 -9.43
C PHE A 110 -5.51 -3.93 -9.90
N GLU A 111 -5.57 -4.33 -11.15
CA GLU A 111 -4.52 -5.21 -11.71
C GLU A 111 -3.17 -4.49 -11.71
N GLU A 112 -3.13 -3.22 -12.08
CA GLU A 112 -1.90 -2.44 -12.03
C GLU A 112 -1.43 -2.18 -10.60
N ILE A 113 -2.35 -1.79 -9.72
CA ILE A 113 -2.02 -1.52 -8.31
C ILE A 113 -1.52 -2.80 -7.63
N GLU A 114 -2.21 -3.93 -7.85
CA GLU A 114 -1.82 -5.21 -7.26
C GLU A 114 -0.41 -5.62 -7.72
N ALA A 115 -0.09 -5.43 -8.99
CA ALA A 115 1.24 -5.72 -9.50
C ALA A 115 2.32 -4.87 -8.79
N GLU A 116 2.03 -3.61 -8.54
CA GLU A 116 2.96 -2.74 -7.81
C GLU A 116 3.11 -3.18 -6.36
N GLU A 117 2.03 -3.66 -5.74
CA GLU A 117 2.12 -4.17 -4.37
C GLU A 117 2.95 -5.45 -4.30
N GLU A 118 2.93 -6.28 -5.33
CA GLU A 118 3.82 -7.44 -5.39
C GLU A 118 5.29 -7.01 -5.48
N GLU A 119 5.59 -5.95 -6.21
CA GLU A 119 6.93 -5.38 -6.27
C GLU A 119 7.37 -4.88 -4.90
N HIS A 120 6.47 -4.20 -4.19
CA HIS A 120 6.76 -3.73 -2.83
C HIS A 120 7.00 -4.89 -1.88
N HIS A 121 6.18 -5.92 -1.97
CA HIS A 121 6.33 -7.12 -1.15
C HIS A 121 7.69 -7.77 -1.41
N ASP A 122 8.09 -7.90 -2.66
CA ASP A 122 9.38 -8.46 -3.04
C ASP A 122 10.52 -7.64 -2.44
N PHE A 123 10.43 -6.32 -2.56
CA PHE A 123 11.44 -5.41 -2.00
C PHE A 123 11.57 -5.60 -0.49
N PHE A 124 10.46 -5.53 0.25
CA PHE A 124 10.50 -5.67 1.70
C PHE A 124 10.99 -7.06 2.13
N SER A 125 10.54 -8.10 1.43
CA SER A 125 10.98 -9.47 1.73
C SER A 125 12.49 -9.63 1.55
N SER A 126 13.05 -8.98 0.54
CA SER A 126 14.49 -9.05 0.27
C SER A 126 15.32 -8.43 1.41
N LEU A 127 14.76 -7.44 2.10
CA LEU A 127 15.44 -6.82 3.23
C LEU A 127 15.53 -7.76 4.44
N LEU A 128 14.58 -8.70 4.56
CA LEU A 128 14.58 -9.67 5.66
C LEU A 128 15.55 -10.83 5.43
N GLU A 129 15.95 -11.08 4.21
CA GLU A 129 16.86 -12.17 3.86
C GLU A 129 18.29 -11.92 4.32
N LYS A 130 18.58 -10.77 4.85
CA LYS A 130 19.90 -10.43 5.36
C LYS A 130 19.97 -10.61 6.86
#